data_d78136ae19a7be651a446855556964d2
#
_entry.id   d78136ae19a7be651a446855556964d2
#
_cell.length_a   1.000
_cell.length_b   1.000
_cell.length_c   1.000
_cell.angle_alpha   90.00
_cell.angle_beta   90.00
_cell.angle_gamma   90.00
#
_symmetry.space_group_name_H-M   'P 1'
#
loop_
_entity.id
_entity.type
_entity.pdbx_description
1 polymer ?
#
loop_
_entity_poly.entity_id
_entity_poly.type
_entity_poly.pdbx_seq_one_letter_code
_entity_poly.pdbx_strand_id
1 'polypeptide(L)'
;MKHDNTLKLLSNCMRLIRDTKVCPDTPVTDWPRILLFAHAKGYLYTNRNGTAFALVFRIPEWDMKWTEIMPEKESGNKAYTVFAVSEEDDKVSLLRMFKSYVALHNIEEMIYYRRNSDTDLKRIKIRKNYVKEEIA
;
A
#
# COMPACT_ATOMS: atom_id res chain seq x y z
N MET A 1 18.75 -15.26 8.09
CA MET A 1 18.09 -16.22 7.19
C MET A 1 16.80 -15.62 6.65
N LYS A 2 16.47 -15.93 5.40
CA LYS A 2 15.32 -15.34 4.72
C LYS A 2 13.97 -15.60 5.42
N HIS A 3 13.80 -16.79 6.01
CA HIS A 3 12.55 -17.14 6.68
C HIS A 3 12.28 -16.30 7.92
N ASP A 4 13.32 -16.04 8.72
CA ASP A 4 13.19 -15.22 9.92
C ASP A 4 12.81 -13.79 9.57
N ASN A 5 13.41 -13.25 8.49
CA ASN A 5 13.11 -11.90 8.03
C ASN A 5 11.65 -11.78 7.54
N THR A 6 11.15 -12.80 6.85
CA THR A 6 9.75 -12.82 6.38
C THR A 6 8.78 -12.84 7.55
N LEU A 7 9.02 -13.67 8.55
CA LEU A 7 8.17 -13.74 9.74
C LEU A 7 8.16 -12.42 10.49
N LYS A 8 9.32 -11.80 10.67
CA LYS A 8 9.42 -10.47 11.31
C LYS A 8 8.66 -9.42 10.54
N LEU A 9 8.79 -9.41 9.23
CA LEU A 9 8.10 -8.48 8.36
C LEU A 9 6.59 -8.62 8.49
N LEU A 10 6.07 -9.85 8.38
CA LEU A 10 4.63 -10.10 8.46
C LEU A 10 4.09 -9.80 9.85
N SER A 11 4.81 -10.15 10.90
CA SER A 11 4.42 -9.84 12.27
C SER A 11 4.33 -8.34 12.49
N ASN A 12 5.29 -7.57 11.96
CA ASN A 12 5.29 -6.13 12.07
C ASN A 12 4.10 -5.50 11.31
N CYS A 13 3.80 -6.01 10.12
CA CYS A 13 2.65 -5.55 9.35
C CYS A 13 1.34 -5.82 10.11
N MET A 14 1.20 -7.01 10.69
CA MET A 14 0.03 -7.36 11.50
C MET A 14 -0.12 -6.42 12.70
N ARG A 15 0.99 -6.11 13.37
CA ARG A 15 0.99 -5.17 14.49
C ARG A 15 0.49 -3.79 14.05
N LEU A 16 0.99 -3.27 12.93
CA LEU A 16 0.56 -1.97 12.40
C LEU A 16 -0.91 -1.94 12.04
N ILE A 17 -1.42 -3.01 11.42
CA ILE A 17 -2.84 -3.12 11.08
C ILE A 17 -3.69 -3.10 12.36
N ARG A 18 -3.30 -3.88 13.36
CA ARG A 18 -4.01 -3.94 14.63
C ARG A 18 -4.03 -2.60 15.35
N ASP A 19 -2.87 -1.95 15.43
CA ASP A 19 -2.72 -0.73 16.22
C ASP A 19 -3.39 0.48 15.57
N THR A 20 -3.45 0.52 14.24
CA THR A 20 -4.07 1.63 13.51
C THR A 20 -5.53 1.39 13.13
N LYS A 21 -6.01 0.15 13.29
CA LYS A 21 -7.38 -0.25 12.97
C LYS A 21 -7.78 0.08 11.53
N VAL A 22 -6.83 0.01 10.62
CA VAL A 22 -7.11 0.22 9.20
C VAL A 22 -7.93 -0.94 8.66
N CYS A 23 -8.85 -0.66 7.75
CA CYS A 23 -9.76 -1.65 7.16
C CYS A 23 -10.46 -2.53 8.21
N PRO A 24 -11.26 -1.92 9.11
CA PRO A 24 -11.88 -2.65 10.22
C PRO A 24 -12.81 -3.79 9.79
N ASP A 25 -13.33 -3.72 8.56
CA ASP A 25 -14.25 -4.74 8.02
C ASP A 25 -13.53 -5.99 7.50
N THR A 26 -12.21 -5.94 7.35
CA THR A 26 -11.43 -7.11 6.93
C THR A 26 -11.13 -7.98 8.14
N PRO A 27 -11.56 -9.26 8.16
CA PRO A 27 -11.29 -10.14 9.28
C PRO A 27 -9.79 -10.29 9.54
N VAL A 28 -9.41 -10.28 10.82
CA VAL A 28 -8.01 -10.43 11.23
C VAL A 28 -7.39 -11.70 10.64
N THR A 29 -8.20 -12.76 10.51
CA THR A 29 -7.74 -14.05 9.98
C THR A 29 -7.40 -14.00 8.48
N ASP A 30 -7.89 -13.02 7.75
CA ASP A 30 -7.60 -12.89 6.30
C ASP A 30 -6.28 -12.17 6.04
N TRP A 31 -5.81 -11.32 6.97
CA TRP A 31 -4.62 -10.52 6.77
C TRP A 31 -3.35 -11.34 6.52
N PRO A 32 -3.08 -12.44 7.26
CA PRO A 32 -1.88 -13.22 6.96
C PRO A 32 -1.82 -13.72 5.54
N ARG A 33 -2.94 -14.20 5.01
CA ARG A 33 -3.03 -14.69 3.62
C ARG A 33 -2.80 -13.57 2.62
N ILE A 34 -3.43 -12.40 2.83
CA ILE A 34 -3.28 -11.23 1.98
C ILE A 34 -1.82 -10.77 1.95
N LEU A 35 -1.21 -10.67 3.12
CA LEU A 35 0.18 -10.22 3.25
C LEU A 35 1.17 -11.21 2.62
N LEU A 36 0.95 -12.51 2.80
CA LEU A 36 1.80 -13.54 2.20
C LEU A 36 1.74 -13.49 0.68
N PHE A 37 0.54 -13.37 0.13
CA PHE A 37 0.36 -13.24 -1.32
C PHE A 37 1.07 -11.99 -1.84
N ALA A 38 0.83 -10.85 -1.20
CA ALA A 38 1.44 -9.59 -1.59
C ALA A 38 2.96 -9.64 -1.52
N HIS A 39 3.50 -10.25 -0.46
CA HIS A 39 4.95 -10.40 -0.29
C HIS A 39 5.54 -11.29 -1.39
N ALA A 40 4.88 -12.41 -1.69
CA ALA A 40 5.34 -13.33 -2.73
C ALA A 40 5.35 -12.68 -4.12
N LYS A 41 4.41 -11.77 -4.38
CA LYS A 41 4.33 -11.04 -5.65
C LYS A 41 5.21 -9.79 -5.71
N GLY A 42 5.81 -9.39 -4.60
CA GLY A 42 6.59 -8.17 -4.52
C GLY A 42 5.75 -6.91 -4.37
N TYR A 43 4.49 -7.03 -3.93
CA TYR A 43 3.58 -5.89 -3.77
C TYR A 43 3.63 -5.28 -2.38
N LEU A 44 4.30 -5.93 -1.44
CA LEU A 44 4.45 -5.43 -0.07
C LEU A 44 5.68 -4.53 0.01
N TYR A 45 5.46 -3.24 0.21
CA TYR A 45 6.50 -2.23 0.24
C TYR A 45 6.57 -1.64 1.66
N THR A 46 7.74 -1.68 2.26
CA THR A 46 7.94 -1.22 3.64
C THR A 46 9.05 -0.19 3.70
N ASN A 47 9.01 0.68 4.71
CA ASN A 47 10.13 1.55 4.98
C ASN A 47 11.21 0.79 5.78
N ARG A 48 12.41 1.39 5.86
CA ARG A 48 13.56 0.75 6.49
C ARG A 48 13.34 0.49 7.99
N ASN A 49 12.62 1.40 8.66
CA ASN A 49 12.44 1.32 10.12
C ASN A 49 11.27 0.43 10.53
N GLY A 50 10.47 -0.06 9.59
CA GLY A 50 9.31 -0.89 9.91
C GLY A 50 8.16 -0.12 10.54
N THR A 51 8.10 1.20 10.36
CA THR A 51 7.04 2.05 10.92
C THR A 51 5.90 2.29 9.94
N ALA A 52 6.05 1.86 8.69
CA ALA A 52 5.05 2.04 7.65
C ALA A 52 5.17 0.94 6.59
N PHE A 53 4.04 0.59 5.99
CA PHE A 53 4.04 -0.30 4.84
C PHE A 53 2.84 -0.01 3.95
N ALA A 54 2.91 -0.50 2.70
CA ALA A 54 1.84 -0.35 1.73
C ALA A 54 1.77 -1.59 0.85
N LEU A 55 0.58 -1.92 0.39
CA LEU A 55 0.36 -2.89 -0.69
C LEU A 55 0.17 -2.10 -1.98
N VAL A 56 1.14 -2.16 -2.87
CA VAL A 56 1.17 -1.37 -4.09
C VAL A 56 1.63 -2.22 -5.27
N PHE A 57 0.99 -2.03 -6.42
CA PHE A 57 1.34 -2.74 -7.64
C PHE A 57 1.13 -1.83 -8.85
N ARG A 58 1.76 -2.19 -9.97
CA ARG A 58 1.65 -1.44 -11.22
C ARG A 58 0.52 -1.99 -12.08
N ILE A 59 -0.19 -1.07 -12.73
CA ILE A 59 -1.31 -1.37 -13.62
C ILE A 59 -1.16 -0.54 -14.91
N PRO A 60 -1.69 -1.01 -16.06
CA PRO A 60 -1.62 -0.23 -17.30
C PRO A 60 -2.62 0.92 -17.32
N GLU A 61 -3.83 0.69 -16.79
CA GLU A 61 -4.90 1.68 -16.73
C GLU A 61 -5.68 1.52 -15.43
N TRP A 62 -6.22 2.63 -14.94
CA TRP A 62 -7.06 2.58 -13.75
C TRP A 62 -8.38 1.85 -14.05
N ASP A 63 -8.76 0.94 -13.16
CA ASP A 63 -10.02 0.20 -13.20
C ASP A 63 -10.42 -0.14 -11.78
N MET A 64 -11.71 -0.01 -11.47
CA MET A 64 -12.24 -0.31 -10.14
C MET A 64 -11.98 -1.73 -9.68
N LYS A 65 -11.80 -2.67 -10.59
CA LYS A 65 -11.52 -4.09 -10.22
C LYS A 65 -10.29 -4.21 -9.34
N TRP A 66 -9.33 -3.29 -9.45
CA TRP A 66 -8.09 -3.34 -8.66
C TRP A 66 -8.32 -3.08 -7.18
N THR A 67 -9.47 -2.56 -6.79
CA THR A 67 -9.83 -2.41 -5.38
C THR A 67 -10.12 -3.75 -4.71
N GLU A 68 -10.42 -4.79 -5.47
CA GLU A 68 -10.80 -6.10 -4.96
C GLU A 68 -9.81 -7.21 -5.34
N ILE A 69 -9.12 -7.07 -6.46
CA ILE A 69 -8.27 -8.11 -7.01
C ILE A 69 -6.86 -7.57 -7.26
N MET A 70 -5.85 -8.21 -6.67
CA MET A 70 -4.46 -7.93 -7.00
C MET A 70 -4.09 -8.68 -8.29
N PRO A 71 -3.32 -8.06 -9.21
CA PRO A 71 -2.96 -8.72 -10.46
C PRO A 71 -1.97 -9.86 -10.23
N GLU A 72 -2.04 -10.88 -11.06
CA GLU A 72 -1.06 -11.96 -11.06
C GLU A 72 0.31 -11.46 -11.54
N LYS A 73 0.32 -10.47 -12.44
CA LYS A 73 1.53 -9.89 -12.99
C LYS A 73 1.35 -8.38 -13.16
N GLU A 74 2.33 -7.63 -12.66
CA GLU A 74 2.35 -6.20 -12.83
C GLU A 74 2.63 -5.81 -14.27
N SER A 75 2.05 -4.69 -14.73
CA SER A 75 2.32 -4.11 -16.04
C SER A 75 2.01 -2.62 -16.04
N GLY A 76 2.60 -1.90 -16.99
CA GLY A 76 2.33 -0.49 -17.16
C GLY A 76 3.12 0.41 -16.22
N ASN A 77 2.75 1.69 -16.22
CA ASN A 77 3.46 2.74 -15.49
C ASN A 77 2.56 3.53 -14.53
N LYS A 78 1.38 3.01 -14.24
CA LYS A 78 0.51 3.55 -13.18
C LYS A 78 0.56 2.62 -11.99
N ALA A 79 0.44 3.16 -10.79
CA ALA A 79 0.46 2.37 -9.57
C ALA A 79 -0.84 2.53 -8.81
N TYR A 80 -1.30 1.44 -8.21
CA TYR A 80 -2.42 1.48 -7.30
C TYR A 80 -1.98 0.99 -5.93
N THR A 81 -2.27 1.77 -4.89
CA THR A 81 -2.05 1.38 -3.51
C THR A 81 -3.36 0.87 -2.92
N VAL A 82 -3.40 -0.43 -2.63
CA VAL A 82 -4.59 -1.07 -2.06
C VAL A 82 -4.87 -0.50 -0.68
N PHE A 83 -3.84 -0.44 0.16
CA PHE A 83 -3.89 0.28 1.41
C PHE A 83 -2.47 0.58 1.87
N ALA A 84 -2.36 1.54 2.79
CA ALA A 84 -1.10 1.94 3.38
C ALA A 84 -1.30 2.26 4.85
N VAL A 85 -0.32 1.92 5.66
CA VAL A 85 -0.39 2.05 7.11
C VAL A 85 0.92 2.61 7.63
N SER A 86 0.86 3.55 8.56
CA SER A 86 2.02 4.01 9.32
C SER A 86 1.66 4.07 10.79
N GLU A 87 2.68 4.09 11.64
CA GLU A 87 2.48 4.44 13.03
C GLU A 87 1.85 5.83 13.12
N GLU A 88 1.07 6.09 14.17
CA GLU A 88 0.25 7.30 14.29
C GLU A 88 1.05 8.59 14.12
N ASP A 89 2.28 8.61 14.60
CA ASP A 89 3.15 9.78 14.57
C ASP A 89 4.14 9.77 13.40
N ASP A 90 4.00 8.86 12.46
CA ASP A 90 4.96 8.70 11.35
C ASP A 90 4.31 8.74 9.96
N LYS A 91 3.37 9.66 9.77
CA LYS A 91 2.68 9.82 8.48
C LYS A 91 3.62 10.27 7.36
N VAL A 92 4.70 10.96 7.69
CA VAL A 92 5.69 11.41 6.72
C VAL A 92 6.36 10.23 6.02
N SER A 93 6.53 9.11 6.72
CA SER A 93 7.12 7.90 6.12
C SER A 93 6.32 7.36 4.96
N LEU A 94 4.98 7.41 5.02
CA LEU A 94 4.14 6.98 3.91
C LEU A 94 4.39 7.81 2.66
N LEU A 95 4.43 9.13 2.81
CA LEU A 95 4.67 10.02 1.68
C LEU A 95 6.05 9.78 1.07
N ARG A 96 7.06 9.60 1.90
CA ARG A 96 8.42 9.27 1.44
C ARG A 96 8.46 7.95 0.69
N MET A 97 7.75 6.94 1.20
CA MET A 97 7.63 5.64 0.54
C MET A 97 7.00 5.76 -0.85
N PHE A 98 5.91 6.52 -0.96
CA PHE A 98 5.24 6.73 -2.24
C PHE A 98 6.15 7.45 -3.24
N LYS A 99 6.86 8.48 -2.80
CA LYS A 99 7.82 9.19 -3.65
C LYS A 99 8.95 8.28 -4.11
N SER A 100 9.48 7.46 -3.21
CA SER A 100 10.52 6.49 -3.54
C SER A 100 10.04 5.45 -4.54
N TYR A 101 8.82 4.93 -4.35
CA TYR A 101 8.24 3.97 -5.28
C TYR A 101 8.06 4.57 -6.67
N VAL A 102 7.52 5.77 -6.74
CA VAL A 102 7.30 6.48 -8.01
C VAL A 102 8.62 6.69 -8.75
N ALA A 103 9.66 7.10 -8.03
CA ALA A 103 10.97 7.33 -8.63
C ALA A 103 11.63 6.02 -9.08
N LEU A 104 11.59 4.98 -8.21
CA LEU A 104 12.26 3.70 -8.48
C LEU A 104 11.67 2.98 -9.68
N HIS A 105 10.35 3.00 -9.84
CA HIS A 105 9.64 2.28 -10.89
C HIS A 105 9.24 3.17 -12.07
N ASN A 106 9.67 4.43 -12.09
CA ASN A 106 9.32 5.39 -13.13
C ASN A 106 7.80 5.48 -13.35
N ILE A 107 7.08 5.59 -12.26
CA ILE A 107 5.62 5.62 -12.27
C ILE A 107 5.13 7.00 -12.72
N GLU A 108 4.20 7.03 -13.68
CA GLU A 108 3.60 8.27 -14.17
C GLU A 108 2.64 8.86 -13.13
N GLU A 109 1.81 8.01 -12.53
CA GLU A 109 0.89 8.42 -11.47
C GLU A 109 0.59 7.27 -10.53
N MET A 110 0.36 7.59 -9.27
CA MET A 110 -0.06 6.63 -8.24
C MET A 110 -1.44 7.02 -7.73
N ILE A 111 -2.32 6.04 -7.59
CA ILE A 111 -3.68 6.24 -7.09
C ILE A 111 -3.80 5.51 -5.76
N TYR A 112 -4.39 6.15 -4.77
CA TYR A 112 -4.73 5.52 -3.50
C TYR A 112 -5.98 6.16 -2.93
N TYR A 113 -6.61 5.47 -1.98
CA TYR A 113 -7.76 6.02 -1.25
C TYR A 113 -7.31 6.52 0.11
N ARG A 114 -7.65 7.76 0.43
CA ARG A 114 -7.48 8.32 1.76
C ARG A 114 -8.77 8.14 2.52
N ARG A 115 -8.70 7.48 3.67
CA ARG A 115 -9.85 7.28 4.54
C ARG A 115 -9.86 8.36 5.60
N ASN A 116 -10.85 9.25 5.54
CA ASN A 116 -11.08 10.27 6.56
C ASN A 116 -11.97 9.75 7.69
N SER A 117 -12.88 8.81 7.35
CA SER A 117 -13.74 8.10 8.30
C SER A 117 -14.17 6.78 7.65
N ASP A 118 -14.93 5.95 8.36
CA ASP A 118 -15.39 4.66 7.82
C ASP A 118 -16.23 4.80 6.56
N THR A 119 -16.86 5.95 6.37
CA THR A 119 -17.77 6.19 5.23
C THR A 119 -17.25 7.25 4.26
N ASP A 120 -16.17 7.93 4.60
CA ASP A 120 -15.63 9.04 3.78
C ASP A 120 -14.28 8.65 3.18
N LEU A 121 -14.34 8.02 2.01
CA LEU A 121 -13.16 7.63 1.24
C LEU A 121 -12.94 8.63 0.11
N LYS A 122 -11.71 9.14 0.01
CA LYS A 122 -11.31 10.04 -1.08
C LYS A 122 -10.22 9.41 -1.92
N ARG A 123 -10.41 9.40 -3.23
CA ARG A 123 -9.40 8.93 -4.17
C ARG A 123 -8.39 10.03 -4.43
N ILE A 124 -7.13 9.73 -4.19
CA ILE A 124 -6.01 10.67 -4.34
C ILE A 124 -5.10 10.16 -5.45
N LYS A 125 -4.65 11.08 -6.29
CA LYS A 125 -3.69 10.81 -7.36
C LYS A 125 -2.40 11.58 -7.09
N ILE A 126 -1.27 10.89 -7.15
CA ILE A 126 0.07 11.51 -7.09
C ILE A 126 0.70 11.34 -8.46
N ARG A 127 1.08 12.45 -9.08
CA ARG A 127 1.73 12.42 -10.38
C ARG A 127 3.25 12.33 -10.24
N LYS A 128 3.93 12.04 -11.35
CA LYS A 128 5.38 11.86 -11.40
C LYS A 128 6.18 13.02 -10.81
N ASN A 129 5.64 14.24 -10.90
CA ASN A 129 6.27 15.44 -10.32
C ASN A 129 5.90 15.63 -8.84
N TYR A 130 5.30 14.62 -8.23
CA TYR A 130 4.89 14.61 -6.82
C TYR A 130 3.77 15.61 -6.47
N VAL A 131 3.03 16.08 -7.47
CA VAL A 131 1.82 16.88 -7.22
C VAL A 131 0.69 15.95 -6.80
N LYS A 132 0.12 16.24 -5.64
CA LYS A 132 -0.99 15.48 -5.07
C LYS A 132 -2.30 16.12 -5.48
N GLU A 133 -3.22 15.32 -6.03
CA GLU A 133 -4.54 15.79 -6.46
C GLU A 133 -5.62 14.88 -5.88
N GLU A 134 -6.71 15.49 -5.41
CA GLU A 134 -7.93 14.76 -5.07
C GLU A 134 -8.75 14.58 -6.34
N ILE A 135 -9.23 13.36 -6.60
CA ILE A 135 -10.03 13.05 -7.78
C ILE A 135 -11.36 12.43 -7.37
N ALA A 136 -12.38 12.79 -8.11
CA ALA A 136 -13.74 12.29 -7.85
C ALA A 136 -13.86 10.78 -8.13
#